data_4ffebf66bf22632324c8355a5e9d464c
#
_entry.id   4ffebf66bf22632324c8355a5e9d464c
#
_cell.length_a   1.000
_cell.length_b   1.000
_cell.length_c   1.000
_cell.angle_alpha   90.00
_cell.angle_beta   90.00
_cell.angle_gamma   90.00
#
_symmetry.space_group_name_H-M   'P 1'
#
loop_
_entity.id
_entity.type
_entity.pdbx_description
1 polymer ?
#
loop_
_entity_poly.entity_id
_entity_poly.type
_entity_poly.pdbx_seq_one_letter_code
_entity_poly.pdbx_strand_id
1 'polypeptide(L)'
;MIYHPRPYDATYAHALPRNGVEITYPLPMGKQTAYYLPAREQWPKRIWVAFSGNGSLALDWTTVLAGYPDNGDAFLLVDYPGYGKNAGYATIDSTRAGAEAALRALIERLHLPEEQLALCTIGHSLGAAVALDFAVRHRVQRILAIAPFTTLREEAATVVGHPLSRLLIENYDNRETLAEIGKRNPGARIAIFHGVNDGVVPFELGRKLAQEFPAVEFFPINGAGHVSVLTRAHDKIIDWMNRSEN
;
A
#
# COMPACT_ATOMS: atom_id res chain seq x y z
N MET A 1 16.68 11.69 5.64
CA MET A 1 15.26 11.47 6.00
C MET A 1 14.65 10.64 4.88
N ILE A 2 13.97 9.56 5.21
CA ILE A 2 13.43 8.60 4.22
C ILE A 2 12.12 9.11 3.63
N TYR A 3 11.30 9.73 4.47
CA TYR A 3 9.95 10.17 4.11
C TYR A 3 9.95 11.58 3.53
N HIS A 4 9.15 11.81 2.49
CA HIS A 4 8.96 13.10 1.82
C HIS A 4 7.50 13.55 1.95
N PRO A 5 7.08 14.03 3.14
CA PRO A 5 5.71 14.44 3.37
C PRO A 5 5.38 15.68 2.54
N ARG A 6 4.15 15.72 2.04
CA ARG A 6 3.57 16.91 1.39
C ARG A 6 2.11 17.10 1.82
N PRO A 7 1.59 18.32 1.89
CA PRO A 7 0.17 18.58 2.11
C PRO A 7 -0.63 18.36 0.83
N TYR A 8 -1.96 18.24 0.97
CA TYR A 8 -2.87 18.38 -0.16
C TYR A 8 -2.86 19.85 -0.63
N ASP A 9 -2.91 20.02 -1.93
CA ASP A 9 -3.06 21.32 -2.60
C ASP A 9 -4.44 21.42 -3.31
N ALA A 10 -4.68 22.52 -4.02
CA ALA A 10 -5.96 22.78 -4.68
C ALA A 10 -6.34 21.74 -5.75
N THR A 11 -5.38 20.98 -6.30
CA THR A 11 -5.65 19.94 -7.31
C THR A 11 -6.45 18.78 -6.73
N TYR A 12 -6.41 18.59 -5.40
CA TYR A 12 -7.17 17.54 -4.70
C TYR A 12 -8.57 17.95 -4.26
N ALA A 13 -9.02 19.20 -4.55
CA ALA A 13 -10.32 19.70 -4.09
C ALA A 13 -11.51 18.78 -4.45
N HIS A 14 -11.37 17.99 -5.52
CA HIS A 14 -12.40 17.08 -6.00
C HIS A 14 -11.88 15.64 -6.17
N ALA A 15 -10.71 15.31 -5.57
CA ALA A 15 -10.13 13.97 -5.71
C ALA A 15 -10.91 12.90 -4.96
N LEU A 16 -11.53 13.24 -3.82
CA LEU A 16 -12.42 12.32 -3.12
C LEU A 16 -13.78 12.23 -3.87
N PRO A 17 -14.19 11.04 -4.34
CA PRO A 17 -15.49 10.86 -4.98
C PRO A 17 -16.65 11.28 -4.08
N ARG A 18 -17.82 11.62 -4.66
CA ARG A 18 -18.99 12.11 -3.90
C ARG A 18 -19.48 11.15 -2.81
N ASN A 19 -19.33 9.84 -3.03
CA ASN A 19 -19.67 8.79 -2.06
C ASN A 19 -18.51 8.47 -1.10
N GLY A 20 -17.32 9.03 -1.33
CA GLY A 20 -16.15 8.85 -0.47
C GLY A 20 -16.34 9.57 0.86
N VAL A 21 -15.73 9.02 1.91
CA VAL A 21 -15.89 9.50 3.29
C VAL A 21 -14.53 9.73 3.92
N GLU A 22 -14.33 10.89 4.55
CA GLU A 22 -13.18 11.13 5.42
C GLU A 22 -13.41 10.41 6.77
N ILE A 23 -12.43 9.60 7.16
CA ILE A 23 -12.36 8.94 8.47
C ILE A 23 -11.30 9.65 9.29
N THR A 24 -11.69 10.29 10.37
CA THR A 24 -10.74 10.98 11.26
C THR A 24 -10.57 10.20 12.55
N TYR A 25 -9.33 10.12 13.02
CA TYR A 25 -8.96 9.40 14.23
C TYR A 25 -7.78 10.07 14.94
N PRO A 26 -7.64 9.90 16.26
CA PRO A 26 -6.53 10.48 17.01
C PRO A 26 -5.31 9.54 17.02
N LEU A 27 -4.13 10.12 16.99
CA LEU A 27 -2.88 9.53 17.43
C LEU A 27 -2.24 10.44 18.49
N PRO A 28 -1.24 9.97 19.26
CA PRO A 28 -0.53 10.82 20.23
C PRO A 28 0.06 12.09 19.64
N MET A 29 0.41 12.07 18.34
CA MET A 29 0.98 13.20 17.60
C MET A 29 -0.08 14.14 17.00
N GLY A 30 -1.36 13.86 17.20
CA GLY A 30 -2.45 14.70 16.71
C GLY A 30 -3.45 13.98 15.80
N LYS A 31 -4.37 14.78 15.23
CA LYS A 31 -5.45 14.28 14.37
C LYS A 31 -4.89 13.69 13.08
N GLN A 32 -5.45 12.54 12.69
CA GLN A 32 -5.18 11.86 11.43
C GLN A 32 -6.45 11.73 10.60
N THR A 33 -6.28 11.53 9.31
CA THR A 33 -7.35 11.35 8.33
C THR A 33 -6.99 10.23 7.38
N ALA A 34 -7.92 9.34 7.11
CA ALA A 34 -7.91 8.39 6.01
C ALA A 34 -9.19 8.56 5.19
N TYR A 35 -9.24 7.93 4.01
CA TYR A 35 -10.38 8.09 3.11
C TYR A 35 -10.98 6.72 2.82
N TYR A 36 -12.28 6.60 3.02
CA TYR A 36 -13.03 5.40 2.72
C TYR A 36 -13.83 5.57 1.44
N LEU A 37 -13.62 4.66 0.50
CA LEU A 37 -14.42 4.53 -0.72
C LEU A 37 -15.35 3.34 -0.51
N PRO A 38 -16.66 3.56 -0.24
CA PRO A 38 -17.57 2.48 0.07
C PRO A 38 -17.90 1.63 -1.15
N ALA A 39 -18.16 0.33 -0.92
CA ALA A 39 -18.87 -0.50 -1.86
C ALA A 39 -20.31 0.04 -2.04
N ARG A 40 -21.00 -0.35 -3.12
CA ARG A 40 -22.44 -0.04 -3.26
C ARG A 40 -23.30 -0.81 -2.26
N GLU A 41 -22.88 -2.04 -1.94
CA GLU A 41 -23.56 -2.86 -0.95
C GLU A 41 -23.32 -2.28 0.46
N GLN A 42 -24.27 -2.50 1.36
CA GLN A 42 -24.15 -2.01 2.74
C GLN A 42 -22.91 -2.56 3.46
N TRP A 43 -22.53 -3.81 3.14
CA TRP A 43 -21.38 -4.49 3.72
C TRP A 43 -20.40 -4.84 2.61
N PRO A 44 -19.14 -4.38 2.69
CA PRO A 44 -18.14 -4.73 1.69
C PRO A 44 -17.78 -6.22 1.79
N LYS A 45 -17.61 -6.87 0.64
CA LYS A 45 -17.08 -8.24 0.56
C LYS A 45 -15.61 -8.28 0.97
N ARG A 46 -14.85 -7.28 0.54
CA ARG A 46 -13.43 -7.10 0.86
C ARG A 46 -13.14 -5.63 1.12
N ILE A 47 -12.18 -5.38 1.99
CA ILE A 47 -11.64 -4.03 2.20
C ILE A 47 -10.17 -4.04 1.76
N TRP A 48 -9.87 -3.27 0.73
CA TRP A 48 -8.52 -3.01 0.27
C TRP A 48 -7.93 -1.83 1.04
N VAL A 49 -6.87 -2.07 1.82
CA VAL A 49 -6.12 -0.99 2.48
C VAL A 49 -4.98 -0.57 1.55
N ALA A 50 -5.01 0.69 1.12
CA ALA A 50 -4.11 1.22 0.11
C ALA A 50 -3.07 2.17 0.71
N PHE A 51 -1.79 1.93 0.38
CA PHE A 51 -0.64 2.67 0.88
C PHE A 51 0.15 3.30 -0.25
N SER A 52 0.31 4.62 -0.20
CA SER A 52 0.95 5.41 -1.26
C SER A 52 2.48 5.34 -1.22
N GLY A 53 3.11 5.63 -2.36
CA GLY A 53 4.55 5.79 -2.45
C GLY A 53 5.05 7.01 -1.69
N ASN A 54 6.37 7.09 -1.54
CA ASN A 54 7.01 8.24 -0.91
C ASN A 54 6.74 9.53 -1.70
N GLY A 55 6.26 10.57 -1.05
CA GLY A 55 5.84 11.82 -1.69
C GLY A 55 4.49 11.76 -2.42
N SER A 56 3.79 10.62 -2.43
CA SER A 56 2.41 10.48 -2.91
C SER A 56 1.41 10.57 -1.76
N LEU A 57 0.14 10.82 -2.08
CA LEU A 57 -0.94 10.98 -1.11
C LEU A 57 -2.01 9.90 -1.28
N ALA A 58 -2.77 9.65 -0.24
CA ALA A 58 -3.81 8.62 -0.25
C ALA A 58 -4.83 8.83 -1.39
N LEU A 59 -5.23 10.06 -1.67
CA LEU A 59 -6.18 10.37 -2.74
C LEU A 59 -5.63 10.14 -4.17
N ASP A 60 -4.32 9.94 -4.35
CA ASP A 60 -3.76 9.54 -5.65
C ASP A 60 -4.31 8.17 -6.10
N TRP A 61 -4.67 7.31 -5.14
CA TRP A 61 -5.28 6.02 -5.41
C TRP A 61 -6.63 6.12 -6.13
N THR A 62 -7.36 7.22 -6.00
CA THR A 62 -8.64 7.40 -6.71
C THR A 62 -8.48 7.35 -8.22
N THR A 63 -7.33 7.81 -8.75
CA THR A 63 -6.98 7.70 -10.16
C THR A 63 -6.63 6.26 -10.56
N VAL A 64 -5.87 5.56 -9.72
CA VAL A 64 -5.48 4.16 -9.96
C VAL A 64 -6.70 3.22 -9.89
N LEU A 65 -7.65 3.53 -9.02
CA LEU A 65 -8.89 2.75 -8.84
C LEU A 65 -10.02 3.20 -9.78
N ALA A 66 -9.77 4.18 -10.64
CA ALA A 66 -10.76 4.62 -11.61
C ALA A 66 -11.17 3.44 -12.54
N GLY A 67 -12.48 3.22 -12.67
CA GLY A 67 -12.99 2.09 -13.46
C GLY A 67 -12.95 0.73 -12.75
N TYR A 68 -12.58 0.69 -11.45
CA TYR A 68 -12.71 -0.53 -10.66
C TYR A 68 -14.15 -1.04 -10.68
N PRO A 69 -14.40 -2.31 -11.01
CA PRO A 69 -15.76 -2.82 -11.11
C PRO A 69 -16.45 -2.85 -9.75
N ASP A 70 -17.74 -2.62 -9.77
CA ASP A 70 -18.57 -2.72 -8.58
C ASP A 70 -18.89 -4.20 -8.27
N ASN A 71 -17.99 -4.79 -7.52
CA ASN A 71 -18.00 -6.21 -7.14
C ASN A 71 -18.20 -6.44 -5.63
N GLY A 72 -18.57 -5.37 -4.89
CA GLY A 72 -18.71 -5.40 -3.45
C GLY A 72 -17.42 -5.08 -2.68
N ASP A 73 -16.34 -4.71 -3.34
CA ASP A 73 -15.11 -4.26 -2.68
C ASP A 73 -15.22 -2.81 -2.22
N ALA A 74 -14.56 -2.50 -1.11
CA ALA A 74 -14.37 -1.15 -0.61
C ALA A 74 -12.88 -0.84 -0.42
N PHE A 75 -12.53 0.45 -0.28
CA PHE A 75 -11.15 0.87 -0.15
C PHE A 75 -10.96 1.78 1.04
N LEU A 76 -9.91 1.54 1.81
CA LEU A 76 -9.40 2.43 2.84
C LEU A 76 -8.05 2.98 2.38
N LEU A 77 -8.02 4.26 2.01
CA LEU A 77 -6.84 4.95 1.53
C LEU A 77 -6.18 5.65 2.71
N VAL A 78 -4.92 5.32 3.01
CA VAL A 78 -4.24 5.78 4.22
C VAL A 78 -3.10 6.73 3.90
N ASP A 79 -3.17 7.95 4.43
CA ASP A 79 -2.03 8.86 4.48
C ASP A 79 -1.17 8.57 5.71
N TYR A 80 0.14 8.71 5.55
CA TYR A 80 1.08 8.56 6.67
C TYR A 80 1.05 9.80 7.59
N PRO A 81 1.49 9.67 8.87
CA PRO A 81 1.71 10.85 9.72
C PRO A 81 2.60 11.89 9.05
N GLY A 82 2.18 13.16 9.07
CA GLY A 82 2.84 14.26 8.36
C GLY A 82 2.48 14.42 6.89
N TYR A 83 1.75 13.46 6.28
CA TYR A 83 1.27 13.56 4.89
C TYR A 83 -0.17 14.09 4.85
N GLY A 84 -0.51 14.77 3.77
CA GLY A 84 -1.87 15.23 3.52
C GLY A 84 -2.40 16.16 4.61
N LYS A 85 -3.40 15.69 5.35
CA LYS A 85 -4.01 16.40 6.50
C LYS A 85 -3.48 15.89 7.85
N ASN A 86 -2.54 14.94 7.86
CA ASN A 86 -2.13 14.22 9.05
C ASN A 86 -1.06 14.99 9.85
N ALA A 87 -1.26 15.09 11.15
CA ALA A 87 -0.30 15.67 12.07
C ALA A 87 0.91 14.74 12.30
N GLY A 88 2.00 15.31 12.79
CA GLY A 88 3.18 14.57 13.20
C GLY A 88 4.19 14.31 12.08
N TYR A 89 4.88 13.19 12.14
CA TYR A 89 5.90 12.79 11.17
C TYR A 89 5.90 11.27 10.99
N ALA A 90 6.26 10.82 9.78
CA ALA A 90 6.34 9.41 9.45
C ALA A 90 7.62 8.77 9.98
N THR A 91 7.45 7.64 10.63
CA THR A 91 8.45 6.61 10.95
C THR A 91 7.79 5.26 10.68
N ILE A 92 8.53 4.16 10.72
CA ILE A 92 7.93 2.82 10.62
C ILE A 92 6.85 2.64 11.70
N ASP A 93 7.15 2.99 12.94
CA ASP A 93 6.22 2.79 14.06
C ASP A 93 5.00 3.71 13.99
N SER A 94 5.18 4.99 13.62
CA SER A 94 4.05 5.91 13.48
C SER A 94 3.17 5.56 12.27
N THR A 95 3.76 5.06 11.19
CA THR A 95 3.02 4.56 10.02
C THR A 95 2.21 3.32 10.36
N ARG A 96 2.78 2.38 11.12
CA ARG A 96 2.05 1.23 11.67
C ARG A 96 0.88 1.67 12.53
N ALA A 97 1.14 2.53 13.52
CA ALA A 97 0.09 3.04 14.41
C ALA A 97 -1.03 3.75 13.64
N GLY A 98 -0.67 4.52 12.61
CA GLY A 98 -1.62 5.22 11.72
C GLY A 98 -2.50 4.24 10.95
N ALA A 99 -1.93 3.21 10.34
CA ALA A 99 -2.67 2.20 9.59
C ALA A 99 -3.64 1.40 10.48
N GLU A 100 -3.17 0.99 11.68
CA GLU A 100 -4.01 0.30 12.66
C GLU A 100 -5.18 1.17 13.14
N ALA A 101 -4.90 2.43 13.45
CA ALA A 101 -5.93 3.35 13.92
C ALA A 101 -6.95 3.69 12.82
N ALA A 102 -6.51 3.83 11.56
CA ALA A 102 -7.39 4.04 10.42
C ALA A 102 -8.35 2.86 10.21
N LEU A 103 -7.82 1.63 10.24
CA LEU A 103 -8.65 0.42 10.11
C LEU A 103 -9.65 0.31 11.26
N ARG A 104 -9.20 0.51 12.50
CA ARG A 104 -10.08 0.48 13.69
C ARG A 104 -11.19 1.52 13.58
N ALA A 105 -10.88 2.76 13.23
CA ALA A 105 -11.86 3.82 13.06
C ALA A 105 -12.89 3.50 11.95
N LEU A 106 -12.47 2.80 10.88
CA LEU A 106 -13.38 2.32 9.85
C LEU A 106 -14.29 1.21 10.37
N ILE A 107 -13.74 0.22 11.08
CA ILE A 107 -14.50 -0.90 11.68
C ILE A 107 -15.57 -0.36 12.64
N GLU A 108 -15.19 0.56 13.52
CA GLU A 108 -16.11 1.21 14.46
C GLU A 108 -17.21 1.97 13.72
N ARG A 109 -16.86 2.72 12.66
CA ARG A 109 -17.83 3.49 11.87
C ARG A 109 -18.83 2.61 11.14
N LEU A 110 -18.39 1.47 10.61
CA LEU A 110 -19.23 0.54 9.85
C LEU A 110 -19.93 -0.49 10.75
N HIS A 111 -19.61 -0.53 12.05
CA HIS A 111 -20.07 -1.55 12.99
C HIS A 111 -19.81 -2.97 12.48
N LEU A 112 -18.66 -3.18 11.85
CA LEU A 112 -18.29 -4.48 11.28
C LEU A 112 -17.74 -5.40 12.38
N PRO A 113 -18.12 -6.69 12.37
CA PRO A 113 -17.43 -7.68 13.18
C PRO A 113 -16.04 -7.92 12.57
N GLU A 114 -14.99 -7.61 13.33
CA GLU A 114 -13.59 -7.65 12.86
C GLU A 114 -13.21 -9.02 12.30
N GLU A 115 -13.75 -10.10 12.88
CA GLU A 115 -13.48 -11.49 12.49
C GLU A 115 -14.05 -11.88 11.10
N GLN A 116 -14.98 -11.09 10.57
CA GLN A 116 -15.62 -11.33 9.26
C GLN A 116 -15.02 -10.49 8.13
N LEU A 117 -14.02 -9.64 8.45
CA LEU A 117 -13.42 -8.78 7.46
C LEU A 117 -12.47 -9.55 6.54
N ALA A 118 -12.82 -9.59 5.26
CA ALA A 118 -11.91 -10.00 4.21
C ALA A 118 -10.99 -8.81 3.85
N LEU A 119 -9.81 -8.76 4.46
CA LEU A 119 -8.82 -7.71 4.21
C LEU A 119 -7.93 -8.05 3.03
N CYS A 120 -7.63 -7.02 2.23
CA CYS A 120 -6.62 -7.04 1.18
C CYS A 120 -5.74 -5.79 1.30
N THR A 121 -4.52 -5.84 0.77
CA THR A 121 -3.62 -4.68 0.76
C THR A 121 -3.07 -4.39 -0.62
N ILE A 122 -2.88 -3.11 -0.92
CA ILE A 122 -2.21 -2.64 -2.11
C ILE A 122 -1.25 -1.51 -1.73
N GLY A 123 -0.05 -1.51 -2.30
CA GLY A 123 0.91 -0.45 -2.06
C GLY A 123 1.87 -0.25 -3.22
N HIS A 124 2.34 0.99 -3.40
CA HIS A 124 3.31 1.37 -4.42
C HIS A 124 4.60 1.85 -3.78
N SER A 125 5.77 1.37 -4.25
CA SER A 125 7.09 1.82 -3.77
C SER A 125 7.24 1.63 -2.26
N LEU A 126 7.46 2.71 -1.50
CA LEU A 126 7.43 2.67 -0.03
C LEU A 126 6.12 2.06 0.50
N GLY A 127 5.00 2.39 -0.13
CA GLY A 127 3.70 1.84 0.24
C GLY A 127 3.59 0.32 0.02
N ALA A 128 4.37 -0.26 -0.89
CA ALA A 128 4.44 -1.71 -1.05
C ALA A 128 5.04 -2.37 0.20
N ALA A 129 6.08 -1.76 0.79
CA ALA A 129 6.66 -2.24 2.05
C ALA A 129 5.67 -2.08 3.22
N VAL A 130 4.95 -0.95 3.27
CA VAL A 130 3.90 -0.73 4.29
C VAL A 130 2.76 -1.74 4.15
N ALA A 131 2.32 -2.05 2.92
CA ALA A 131 1.29 -3.03 2.63
C ALA A 131 1.69 -4.45 3.08
N LEU A 132 2.93 -4.85 2.80
CA LEU A 132 3.50 -6.12 3.24
C LEU A 132 3.61 -6.17 4.78
N ASP A 133 4.13 -5.10 5.41
CA ASP A 133 4.26 -4.99 6.85
C ASP A 133 2.88 -5.02 7.56
N PHE A 134 1.86 -4.38 6.99
CA PHE A 134 0.48 -4.49 7.46
C PHE A 134 -0.04 -5.93 7.37
N ALA A 135 0.26 -6.63 6.29
CA ALA A 135 -0.17 -8.00 6.06
C ALA A 135 0.44 -9.03 7.03
N VAL A 136 1.57 -8.73 7.68
CA VAL A 136 2.13 -9.58 8.75
C VAL A 136 1.24 -9.55 10.00
N ARG A 137 0.61 -8.39 10.28
CA ARG A 137 -0.20 -8.17 11.49
C ARG A 137 -1.66 -8.55 11.32
N HIS A 138 -2.13 -8.61 10.07
CA HIS A 138 -3.50 -8.92 9.72
C HIS A 138 -3.59 -10.16 8.83
N ARG A 139 -4.64 -10.95 9.01
CA ARG A 139 -4.93 -12.05 8.11
C ARG A 139 -5.54 -11.51 6.82
N VAL A 140 -4.69 -11.16 5.84
CA VAL A 140 -5.12 -10.63 4.54
C VAL A 140 -5.25 -11.72 3.50
N GLN A 141 -6.23 -11.60 2.61
CA GLN A 141 -6.44 -12.57 1.52
C GLN A 141 -5.52 -12.29 0.32
N ARG A 142 -5.29 -11.00 0.01
CA ARG A 142 -4.53 -10.58 -1.16
C ARG A 142 -3.60 -9.42 -0.83
N ILE A 143 -2.41 -9.49 -1.38
CA ILE A 143 -1.36 -8.48 -1.22
C ILE A 143 -0.86 -8.10 -2.61
N LEU A 144 -1.01 -6.83 -2.98
CA LEU A 144 -0.51 -6.31 -4.23
C LEU A 144 0.62 -5.31 -3.97
N ALA A 145 1.85 -5.71 -4.27
CA ALA A 145 3.03 -4.86 -4.15
C ALA A 145 3.44 -4.33 -5.53
N ILE A 146 3.42 -3.01 -5.72
CA ILE A 146 3.79 -2.37 -6.98
C ILE A 146 5.13 -1.69 -6.80
N ALA A 147 6.11 -2.02 -7.65
CA ALA A 147 7.49 -1.54 -7.60
C ALA A 147 8.14 -1.67 -6.19
N PRO A 148 8.07 -2.87 -5.55
CA PRO A 148 8.69 -3.07 -4.25
C PRO A 148 10.22 -3.16 -4.35
N PHE A 149 10.91 -2.78 -3.29
CA PHE A 149 12.33 -3.07 -3.07
C PHE A 149 12.52 -4.32 -2.18
N THR A 150 13.72 -4.88 -2.14
CA THR A 150 14.08 -5.99 -1.24
C THR A 150 14.21 -5.50 0.21
N THR A 151 15.08 -4.51 0.41
CA THR A 151 15.22 -3.77 1.67
C THR A 151 15.37 -2.28 1.35
N LEU A 152 14.94 -1.42 2.27
CA LEU A 152 15.11 0.02 2.10
C LEU A 152 16.59 0.41 2.05
N ARG A 153 17.46 -0.32 2.75
CA ARG A 153 18.90 -0.12 2.69
C ARG A 153 19.50 -0.51 1.34
N GLU A 154 19.05 -1.60 0.72
CA GLU A 154 19.49 -2.00 -0.63
C GLU A 154 19.05 -0.98 -1.68
N GLU A 155 17.80 -0.51 -1.58
CA GLU A 155 17.30 0.56 -2.46
C GLU A 155 18.12 1.84 -2.27
N ALA A 156 18.31 2.32 -1.04
CA ALA A 156 19.12 3.50 -0.75
C ALA A 156 20.57 3.35 -1.22
N ALA A 157 21.14 2.14 -1.18
CA ALA A 157 22.51 1.89 -1.65
C ALA A 157 22.68 2.17 -3.15
N THR A 158 21.63 2.08 -3.94
CA THR A 158 21.65 2.43 -5.38
C THR A 158 21.84 3.93 -5.63
N VAL A 159 21.48 4.76 -4.65
CA VAL A 159 21.56 6.23 -4.71
C VAL A 159 22.81 6.75 -4.00
N VAL A 160 23.04 6.30 -2.77
CA VAL A 160 24.11 6.87 -1.91
C VAL A 160 25.29 5.93 -1.69
N GLY A 161 25.25 4.72 -2.23
CA GLY A 161 26.26 3.68 -2.04
C GLY A 161 26.13 2.90 -0.73
N HIS A 162 26.67 1.67 -0.72
CA HIS A 162 26.56 0.74 0.40
C HIS A 162 27.06 1.27 1.76
N PRO A 163 28.17 2.03 1.87
CA PRO A 163 28.60 2.51 3.18
C PRO A 163 27.61 3.44 3.84
N LEU A 164 27.00 4.38 3.08
CA LEU A 164 26.06 5.37 3.61
C LEU A 164 24.68 4.78 3.86
N SER A 165 24.25 3.83 3.04
CA SER A 165 22.92 3.19 3.23
C SER A 165 22.83 2.40 4.54
N ARG A 166 23.97 1.91 5.09
CA ARG A 166 24.01 1.24 6.39
C ARG A 166 23.73 2.14 7.58
N LEU A 167 23.83 3.46 7.40
CA LEU A 167 23.49 4.44 8.43
C LEU A 167 21.98 4.71 8.55
N LEU A 168 21.16 4.14 7.67
CA LEU A 168 19.70 4.21 7.82
C LEU A 168 19.29 3.49 9.11
N ILE A 169 18.67 4.25 10.02
CA ILE A 169 18.16 3.75 11.30
C ILE A 169 16.95 2.85 11.04
N GLU A 170 16.05 3.32 10.18
CA GLU A 170 14.85 2.59 9.79
C GLU A 170 15.10 1.77 8.52
N ASN A 171 14.63 0.53 8.52
CA ASN A 171 14.75 -0.36 7.38
C ASN A 171 13.52 -1.26 7.26
N TYR A 172 12.75 -1.09 6.20
CA TYR A 172 11.81 -2.12 5.78
C TYR A 172 12.59 -3.25 5.13
N ASP A 173 12.41 -4.46 5.61
CA ASP A 173 12.94 -5.69 5.01
C ASP A 173 11.80 -6.54 4.46
N ASN A 174 11.57 -6.43 3.15
CA ASN A 174 10.46 -7.13 2.50
C ASN A 174 10.73 -8.63 2.33
N ARG A 175 11.99 -9.09 2.43
CA ARG A 175 12.32 -10.53 2.48
C ARG A 175 11.84 -11.15 3.79
N GLU A 176 12.23 -10.54 4.91
CA GLU A 176 11.76 -11.01 6.23
C GLU A 176 10.24 -10.94 6.33
N THR A 177 9.64 -9.86 5.83
CA THR A 177 8.20 -9.65 5.82
C THR A 177 7.46 -10.72 5.01
N LEU A 178 7.92 -11.05 3.79
CA LEU A 178 7.33 -12.11 2.96
C LEU A 178 7.49 -13.49 3.58
N ALA A 179 8.66 -13.76 4.18
CA ALA A 179 8.88 -15.02 4.90
C ALA A 179 7.91 -15.16 6.09
N GLU A 180 7.66 -14.08 6.81
CA GLU A 180 6.73 -14.08 7.95
C GLU A 180 5.27 -14.21 7.50
N ILE A 181 4.87 -13.56 6.40
CA ILE A 181 3.54 -13.75 5.79
C ILE A 181 3.35 -15.22 5.40
N GLY A 182 4.33 -15.84 4.75
CA GLY A 182 4.27 -17.25 4.37
C GLY A 182 4.07 -18.20 5.55
N LYS A 183 4.57 -17.86 6.73
CA LYS A 183 4.37 -18.64 7.96
C LYS A 183 3.00 -18.39 8.60
N ARG A 184 2.61 -17.11 8.73
CA ARG A 184 1.38 -16.71 9.45
C ARG A 184 0.12 -16.82 8.62
N ASN A 185 0.24 -16.62 7.31
CA ASN A 185 -0.88 -16.59 6.38
C ASN A 185 -0.52 -17.25 5.03
N PRO A 186 -0.25 -18.58 5.02
CA PRO A 186 0.20 -19.29 3.82
C PRO A 186 -0.85 -19.31 2.68
N GLY A 187 -2.10 -18.96 2.97
CA GLY A 187 -3.17 -18.85 1.98
C GLY A 187 -3.28 -17.48 1.31
N ALA A 188 -2.49 -16.49 1.74
CA ALA A 188 -2.51 -15.18 1.10
C ALA A 188 -1.98 -15.24 -0.33
N ARG A 189 -2.72 -14.65 -1.27
CA ARG A 189 -2.24 -14.46 -2.64
C ARG A 189 -1.42 -13.18 -2.72
N ILE A 190 -0.22 -13.28 -3.28
CA ILE A 190 0.71 -12.16 -3.36
C ILE A 190 1.09 -11.92 -4.82
N ALA A 191 0.98 -10.67 -5.29
CA ALA A 191 1.48 -10.28 -6.60
C ALA A 191 2.45 -9.09 -6.50
N ILE A 192 3.46 -9.13 -7.36
CA ILE A 192 4.38 -8.02 -7.59
C ILE A 192 4.23 -7.54 -9.03
N PHE A 193 3.90 -6.26 -9.21
CA PHE A 193 3.96 -5.57 -10.50
C PHE A 193 5.17 -4.64 -10.51
N HIS A 194 6.03 -4.75 -11.53
CA HIS A 194 7.23 -3.91 -11.57
C HIS A 194 7.54 -3.45 -12.99
N GLY A 195 7.80 -2.14 -13.14
CA GLY A 195 8.19 -1.56 -14.42
C GLY A 195 9.62 -1.97 -14.80
N VAL A 196 9.80 -2.51 -16.00
CA VAL A 196 11.14 -2.96 -16.47
C VAL A 196 12.12 -1.79 -16.59
N ASN A 197 11.62 -0.59 -16.85
CA ASN A 197 12.41 0.64 -16.99
C ASN A 197 12.33 1.51 -15.71
N ASP A 198 12.15 0.91 -14.55
CA ASP A 198 12.09 1.63 -13.28
C ASP A 198 13.47 2.20 -12.93
N GLY A 199 13.58 3.53 -12.97
CA GLY A 199 14.80 4.28 -12.67
C GLY A 199 14.90 4.77 -11.22
N VAL A 200 13.90 4.44 -10.37
CA VAL A 200 13.86 4.82 -8.95
C VAL A 200 14.14 3.59 -8.08
N VAL A 201 13.26 2.59 -8.16
CA VAL A 201 13.47 1.28 -7.54
C VAL A 201 13.88 0.30 -8.63
N PRO A 202 15.15 -0.14 -8.68
CA PRO A 202 15.61 -1.03 -9.73
C PRO A 202 14.73 -2.27 -9.87
N PHE A 203 14.30 -2.57 -11.10
CA PHE A 203 13.47 -3.73 -11.46
C PHE A 203 13.95 -5.04 -10.84
N GLU A 204 15.28 -5.19 -10.76
CA GLU A 204 15.93 -6.36 -10.19
C GLU A 204 15.57 -6.62 -8.73
N LEU A 205 15.21 -5.59 -7.95
CA LEU A 205 14.84 -5.77 -6.55
C LEU A 205 13.48 -6.49 -6.43
N GLY A 206 12.50 -6.09 -7.24
CA GLY A 206 11.20 -6.80 -7.28
C GLY A 206 11.33 -8.21 -7.87
N ARG A 207 12.19 -8.39 -8.90
CA ARG A 207 12.48 -9.69 -9.49
C ARG A 207 13.13 -10.65 -8.49
N LYS A 208 14.08 -10.17 -7.68
CA LYS A 208 14.72 -10.96 -6.61
C LYS A 208 13.70 -11.45 -5.59
N LEU A 209 12.77 -10.60 -5.14
CA LEU A 209 11.70 -11.01 -4.21
C LEU A 209 10.90 -12.18 -4.79
N ALA A 210 10.46 -12.06 -6.05
CA ALA A 210 9.68 -13.12 -6.70
C ALA A 210 10.49 -14.42 -6.91
N GLN A 211 11.79 -14.34 -7.12
CA GLN A 211 12.67 -15.51 -7.23
C GLN A 211 12.89 -16.19 -5.87
N GLU A 212 13.04 -15.41 -4.80
CA GLU A 212 13.21 -15.93 -3.43
C GLU A 212 11.92 -16.50 -2.85
N PHE A 213 10.76 -16.01 -3.32
CA PHE A 213 9.43 -16.43 -2.87
C PHE A 213 8.56 -16.93 -4.04
N PRO A 214 8.66 -18.21 -4.44
CA PRO A 214 7.97 -18.72 -5.63
C PRO A 214 6.44 -18.68 -5.56
N ALA A 215 5.84 -18.51 -4.39
CA ALA A 215 4.40 -18.28 -4.23
C ALA A 215 3.95 -16.88 -4.67
N VAL A 216 4.88 -15.95 -4.93
CA VAL A 216 4.59 -14.60 -5.40
C VAL A 216 4.41 -14.60 -6.92
N GLU A 217 3.24 -14.17 -7.39
CA GLU A 217 2.99 -13.93 -8.81
C GLU A 217 3.77 -12.68 -9.26
N PHE A 218 4.62 -12.78 -10.28
CA PHE A 218 5.43 -11.66 -10.76
C PHE A 218 5.02 -11.19 -12.15
N PHE A 219 4.76 -9.88 -12.26
CA PHE A 219 4.30 -9.23 -13.49
C PHE A 219 5.30 -8.14 -13.92
N PRO A 220 6.28 -8.46 -14.78
CA PRO A 220 7.13 -7.45 -15.41
C PRO A 220 6.30 -6.61 -16.40
N ILE A 221 6.40 -5.29 -16.32
CA ILE A 221 5.67 -4.37 -17.18
C ILE A 221 6.65 -3.66 -18.11
N ASN A 222 6.70 -4.13 -19.34
CA ASN A 222 7.59 -3.59 -20.37
C ASN A 222 7.28 -2.12 -20.66
N GLY A 223 8.32 -1.31 -20.81
CA GLY A 223 8.23 0.11 -21.09
C GLY A 223 7.69 0.97 -19.95
N ALA A 224 7.40 0.40 -18.78
CA ALA A 224 6.99 1.14 -17.60
C ALA A 224 8.19 1.51 -16.73
N GLY A 225 8.18 2.75 -16.25
CA GLY A 225 9.04 3.23 -15.15
C GLY A 225 8.31 3.20 -13.81
N HIS A 226 8.91 3.84 -12.79
CA HIS A 226 8.47 3.78 -11.41
C HIS A 226 7.00 4.17 -11.19
N VAL A 227 6.60 5.32 -11.69
CA VAL A 227 5.21 5.82 -11.55
C VAL A 227 4.32 5.31 -12.69
N SER A 228 4.85 5.25 -13.92
CA SER A 228 4.05 4.84 -15.08
C SER A 228 3.63 3.37 -15.04
N VAL A 229 4.18 2.54 -14.16
CA VAL A 229 3.70 1.18 -13.92
C VAL A 229 2.24 1.17 -13.46
N LEU A 230 1.80 2.14 -12.66
CA LEU A 230 0.42 2.28 -12.20
C LEU A 230 -0.58 2.45 -13.35
N THR A 231 -0.21 3.22 -14.37
CA THR A 231 -1.07 3.46 -15.54
C THR A 231 -0.91 2.40 -16.62
N ARG A 232 0.32 1.94 -16.89
CA ARG A 232 0.57 0.94 -17.93
C ARG A 232 0.13 -0.47 -17.55
N ALA A 233 0.09 -0.78 -16.28
CA ALA A 233 -0.41 -2.04 -15.76
C ALA A 233 -1.85 -1.95 -15.23
N HIS A 234 -2.54 -0.81 -15.38
CA HIS A 234 -3.84 -0.55 -14.78
C HIS A 234 -4.81 -1.73 -14.92
N ASP A 235 -5.12 -2.13 -16.15
CA ASP A 235 -6.09 -3.21 -16.41
C ASP A 235 -5.66 -4.54 -15.78
N LYS A 236 -4.36 -4.87 -15.86
CA LYS A 236 -3.82 -6.08 -15.24
C LYS A 236 -3.88 -6.04 -13.71
N ILE A 237 -3.68 -4.87 -13.11
CA ILE A 237 -3.82 -4.64 -11.67
C ILE A 237 -5.28 -4.88 -11.27
N ILE A 238 -6.22 -4.21 -11.96
CA ILE A 238 -7.65 -4.34 -11.71
C ILE A 238 -8.11 -5.80 -11.91
N ASP A 239 -7.69 -6.45 -12.98
CA ASP A 239 -8.00 -7.86 -13.25
C ASP A 239 -7.50 -8.78 -12.14
N TRP A 240 -6.25 -8.58 -11.66
CA TRP A 240 -5.69 -9.39 -10.59
C TRP A 240 -6.44 -9.20 -9.27
N MET A 241 -6.79 -7.96 -8.94
CA MET A 241 -7.58 -7.65 -7.75
C MET A 241 -8.96 -8.32 -7.79
N ASN A 242 -9.55 -8.47 -8.97
CA ASN A 242 -10.89 -9.01 -9.19
C ASN A 242 -10.97 -10.52 -9.42
N ARG A 243 -9.85 -11.22 -9.54
CA ARG A 243 -9.88 -12.69 -9.78
C ARG A 243 -10.71 -13.38 -8.71
N SER A 244 -11.60 -14.28 -9.15
CA SER A 244 -12.36 -15.15 -8.25
C SER A 244 -11.41 -16.05 -7.45
N GLU A 245 -11.82 -16.41 -6.25
CA GLU A 245 -11.22 -17.51 -5.51
C GLU A 245 -11.73 -18.80 -6.17
N ASN A 246 -10.84 -19.46 -6.89
CA ASN A 246 -11.10 -20.84 -7.38
C ASN A 246 -10.59 -21.81 -6.34
#